data_f85389bb6fe62ffb3eb2c45e111fa30d
#
_entry.id   f85389bb6fe62ffb3eb2c45e111fa30d
#
_cell.length_a   1.000
_cell.length_b   1.000
_cell.length_c   1.000
_cell.angle_alpha   90.00
_cell.angle_beta   90.00
_cell.angle_gamma   90.00
#
_symmetry.space_group_name_H-M   'P 1'
#
loop_
_entity.id
_entity.type
_entity.pdbx_description
1 polymer ?
#
loop_
_entity_poly.entity_id
_entity_poly.type
_entity_poly.pdbx_seq_one_letter_code
_entity_poly.pdbx_strand_id
1 'polypeptide(L)'
;PPAFILARSMGKIDTLYVHNGDTVKAGEHLGVIQNASVTEDVLWLTDRMKDWEIAGYEPAKGAEYFIGKRLQLGELQSAYASFMIALSDYVRFIEQDYYAKKMDAGKKQLAGQRSYLNLVEREHTLTEKEMELAQSMYDRDSILYARNAMIVAEFEESGSRYLQSLRTRETSGMSLLQAEMQLKQQEENLLDLGKQAYDEEQNRRLELKNAIEQLQAQLSSWAQNYLFSSPIYGKITFMTVWSRNQNVQSGETVFVVQPSEDSKVIGKAKLPLQGSGKVQVGQKVHIRMDNYPDQEFGYVRGKVESISPVPTEEGLYVVEIVLPEGLHTNYGKTLPTLRELKGTADIILADRNVLERLLAPLRKIVEYED
;
A
#
# COMPACT_ATOMS: atom_id res chain seq x y z
N PRO A 1 12.65 -22.83 -15.97
CA PRO A 1 13.73 -23.33 -15.14
C PRO A 1 13.18 -23.89 -13.83
N PRO A 2 13.83 -24.90 -13.21
CA PRO A 2 13.46 -25.39 -11.92
C PRO A 2 13.62 -24.31 -10.84
N ALA A 3 12.76 -24.33 -9.81
CA ALA A 3 12.85 -23.42 -8.68
C ALA A 3 13.49 -24.15 -7.50
N PHE A 4 14.57 -23.58 -6.99
CA PHE A 4 15.28 -24.08 -5.81
C PHE A 4 14.74 -23.38 -4.57
N ILE A 5 14.27 -24.13 -3.59
CA ILE A 5 13.72 -23.63 -2.33
C ILE A 5 14.75 -23.90 -1.22
N LEU A 6 15.31 -22.80 -0.73
CA LEU A 6 16.36 -22.81 0.29
C LEU A 6 15.78 -22.53 1.67
N ALA A 7 16.34 -23.18 2.70
CA ALA A 7 16.09 -22.79 4.09
C ALA A 7 16.73 -21.43 4.36
N ARG A 8 15.97 -20.48 4.87
CA ARG A 8 16.50 -19.17 5.28
C ARG A 8 16.96 -19.15 6.73
N SER A 9 16.34 -19.98 7.55
CA SER A 9 16.71 -20.19 8.96
C SER A 9 17.17 -21.61 9.17
N MET A 10 18.05 -21.80 10.15
CA MET A 10 18.38 -23.14 10.63
C MET A 10 17.32 -23.61 11.63
N GLY A 11 17.06 -24.91 11.67
CA GLY A 11 16.12 -25.49 12.61
C GLY A 11 15.67 -26.88 12.22
N LYS A 12 14.73 -27.44 12.95
CA LYS A 12 14.09 -28.72 12.60
C LYS A 12 12.87 -28.47 11.72
N ILE A 13 12.62 -29.39 10.80
CA ILE A 13 11.34 -29.43 10.10
C ILE A 13 10.26 -29.90 11.08
N ASP A 14 9.29 -29.05 11.33
CA ASP A 14 8.15 -29.36 12.17
C ASP A 14 7.10 -30.16 11.41
N THR A 15 6.66 -29.64 10.28
CA THR A 15 5.62 -30.25 9.45
C THR A 15 6.00 -30.20 7.98
N LEU A 16 5.70 -31.28 7.26
CA LEU A 16 5.72 -31.38 5.81
C LEU A 16 4.28 -31.56 5.34
N TYR A 17 3.82 -30.70 4.43
CA TYR A 17 2.45 -30.73 3.88
C TYR A 17 2.36 -31.54 2.59
N VAL A 18 3.49 -31.86 1.98
CA VAL A 18 3.60 -32.55 0.69
C VAL A 18 4.56 -33.74 0.79
N HIS A 19 4.47 -34.65 -0.19
CA HIS A 19 5.36 -35.78 -0.35
C HIS A 19 6.28 -35.59 -1.55
N ASN A 20 7.40 -36.32 -1.53
CA ASN A 20 8.32 -36.30 -2.66
C ASN A 20 7.64 -36.81 -3.92
N GLY A 21 7.62 -35.99 -4.98
CA GLY A 21 7.00 -36.31 -6.25
C GLY A 21 5.58 -35.78 -6.44
N ASP A 22 4.99 -35.13 -5.42
CA ASP A 22 3.69 -34.47 -5.55
C ASP A 22 3.72 -33.31 -6.56
N THR A 23 2.55 -33.00 -7.11
CA THR A 23 2.36 -31.80 -7.93
C THR A 23 1.86 -30.67 -7.04
N VAL A 24 2.57 -29.54 -7.06
CA VAL A 24 2.30 -28.37 -6.21
C VAL A 24 1.97 -27.14 -7.04
N LYS A 25 1.13 -26.24 -6.49
CA LYS A 25 0.77 -24.96 -7.12
C LYS A 25 1.70 -23.84 -6.66
N ALA A 26 1.75 -22.77 -7.45
CA ALA A 26 2.42 -21.55 -7.00
C ALA A 26 1.73 -21.00 -5.72
N GLY A 27 2.54 -20.68 -4.70
CA GLY A 27 2.05 -20.24 -3.38
C GLY A 27 1.67 -21.36 -2.42
N GLU A 28 1.66 -22.63 -2.84
CA GLU A 28 1.33 -23.75 -1.97
C GLU A 28 2.39 -23.97 -0.89
N HIS A 29 1.93 -24.20 0.34
CA HIS A 29 2.80 -24.45 1.49
C HIS A 29 3.35 -25.88 1.43
N LEU A 30 4.67 -26.01 1.54
CA LEU A 30 5.39 -27.29 1.42
C LEU A 30 5.78 -27.87 2.77
N GLY A 31 6.11 -27.01 3.71
CA GLY A 31 6.52 -27.40 5.04
C GLY A 31 6.87 -26.18 5.90
N VAL A 32 7.16 -26.42 7.15
CA VAL A 32 7.49 -25.36 8.12
C VAL A 32 8.63 -25.79 9.02
N ILE A 33 9.54 -24.85 9.32
CA ILE A 33 10.60 -24.98 10.31
C ILE A 33 10.01 -24.74 11.70
N GLN A 34 10.35 -25.56 12.67
CA GLN A 34 9.96 -25.43 14.07
C GLN A 34 10.32 -24.02 14.60
N ASN A 35 9.33 -23.36 15.18
CA ASN A 35 9.45 -22.03 15.78
C ASN A 35 8.56 -21.92 17.02
N ALA A 36 8.54 -20.76 17.67
CA ALA A 36 7.80 -20.55 18.91
C ALA A 36 6.29 -20.32 18.73
N SER A 37 5.81 -20.18 17.49
CA SER A 37 4.39 -19.95 17.19
C SER A 37 3.68 -21.25 16.80
N VAL A 38 2.36 -21.25 16.96
CA VAL A 38 1.47 -22.25 16.35
C VAL A 38 1.24 -21.84 14.91
N THR A 39 1.71 -22.65 13.97
CA THR A 39 1.69 -22.33 12.53
C THR A 39 0.28 -22.03 12.03
N GLU A 40 -0.73 -22.80 12.45
CA GLU A 40 -2.12 -22.63 12.09
C GLU A 40 -2.65 -21.25 12.50
N ASP A 41 -2.26 -20.76 13.67
CA ASP A 41 -2.64 -19.43 14.17
C ASP A 41 -2.03 -18.31 13.33
N VAL A 42 -0.76 -18.48 12.90
CA VAL A 42 -0.08 -17.49 12.03
C VAL A 42 -0.70 -17.49 10.64
N LEU A 43 -0.96 -18.64 10.07
CA LEU A 43 -1.62 -18.76 8.75
C LEU A 43 -3.03 -18.18 8.79
N TRP A 44 -3.81 -18.50 9.83
CA TRP A 44 -5.14 -17.92 10.05
C TRP A 44 -5.08 -16.40 10.12
N LEU A 45 -4.15 -15.86 10.90
CA LEU A 45 -3.96 -14.41 11.04
C LEU A 45 -3.58 -13.77 9.69
N THR A 46 -2.68 -14.40 8.94
CA THR A 46 -2.25 -13.93 7.62
C THR A 46 -3.43 -13.86 6.65
N ASP A 47 -4.28 -14.88 6.62
CA ASP A 47 -5.44 -14.92 5.72
C ASP A 47 -6.50 -13.90 6.13
N ARG A 48 -6.77 -13.75 7.44
CA ARG A 48 -7.73 -12.73 7.93
C ARG A 48 -7.23 -11.32 7.69
N MET A 49 -5.93 -11.06 7.79
CA MET A 49 -5.35 -9.76 7.43
C MET A 49 -5.53 -9.43 5.95
N LYS A 50 -5.36 -10.42 5.06
CA LYS A 50 -5.64 -10.25 3.61
C LYS A 50 -7.12 -9.98 3.33
N ASP A 51 -8.01 -10.75 3.96
CA ASP A 51 -9.46 -10.56 3.81
C ASP A 51 -9.88 -9.15 4.26
N TRP A 52 -9.28 -8.67 5.34
CA TRP A 52 -9.56 -7.34 5.87
C TRP A 52 -8.95 -6.23 5.00
N GLU A 53 -7.80 -6.46 4.39
CA GLU A 53 -7.20 -5.56 3.39
C GLU A 53 -8.13 -5.42 2.16
N ILE A 54 -8.64 -6.53 1.62
CA ILE A 54 -9.60 -6.54 0.51
C ILE A 54 -10.89 -5.78 0.90
N ALA A 55 -11.30 -5.85 2.17
CA ALA A 55 -12.43 -5.08 2.71
C ALA A 55 -12.11 -3.60 2.98
N GLY A 56 -10.92 -3.11 2.61
CA GLY A 56 -10.50 -1.72 2.78
C GLY A 56 -10.22 -1.32 4.22
N TYR A 57 -9.85 -2.25 5.08
CA TYR A 57 -9.57 -2.05 6.51
C TYR A 57 -10.75 -1.45 7.29
N GLU A 58 -11.98 -1.84 6.95
CA GLU A 58 -13.17 -1.39 7.65
C GLU A 58 -13.11 -1.76 9.13
N PRO A 59 -13.20 -0.79 10.09
CA PRO A 59 -12.98 -1.05 11.51
C PRO A 59 -13.96 -2.06 12.12
N ALA A 60 -15.23 -2.02 11.70
CA ALA A 60 -16.24 -2.95 12.20
C ALA A 60 -15.92 -4.41 11.83
N LYS A 61 -15.46 -4.66 10.59
CA LYS A 61 -15.00 -5.98 10.15
C LYS A 61 -13.73 -6.42 10.86
N GLY A 62 -12.80 -5.48 11.09
CA GLY A 62 -11.61 -5.75 11.89
C GLY A 62 -11.96 -6.20 13.30
N ALA A 63 -12.91 -5.51 13.93
CA ALA A 63 -13.41 -5.90 15.24
C ALA A 63 -14.00 -7.32 15.24
N GLU A 64 -14.82 -7.66 14.25
CA GLU A 64 -15.43 -8.98 14.11
C GLU A 64 -14.38 -10.09 13.91
N TYR A 65 -13.36 -9.82 13.10
CA TYR A 65 -12.34 -10.83 12.80
C TYR A 65 -11.39 -11.09 13.97
N PHE A 66 -10.94 -10.04 14.66
CA PHE A 66 -9.80 -10.14 15.57
C PHE A 66 -10.16 -10.01 17.05
N ILE A 67 -11.15 -9.21 17.44
CA ILE A 67 -11.46 -8.98 18.85
C ILE A 67 -11.97 -10.29 19.50
N GLY A 68 -11.36 -10.63 20.64
CA GLY A 68 -11.69 -11.84 21.40
C GLY A 68 -10.94 -13.10 20.94
N LYS A 69 -10.13 -13.05 19.89
CA LYS A 69 -9.31 -14.18 19.45
C LYS A 69 -8.02 -14.28 20.27
N ARG A 70 -7.74 -15.48 20.74
CA ARG A 70 -6.48 -15.82 21.45
C ARG A 70 -5.63 -16.68 20.52
N LEU A 71 -4.51 -16.12 20.07
CA LEU A 71 -3.59 -16.77 19.15
C LEU A 71 -2.23 -16.96 19.84
N GLN A 72 -1.54 -18.06 19.52
CA GLN A 72 -0.19 -18.35 19.98
C GLN A 72 0.80 -18.04 18.85
N LEU A 73 1.31 -16.83 18.85
CA LEU A 73 2.04 -16.25 17.73
C LEU A 73 3.56 -16.16 17.98
N GLY A 74 4.06 -16.63 19.14
CA GLY A 74 5.50 -16.61 19.45
C GLY A 74 6.10 -15.21 19.34
N GLU A 75 7.08 -15.04 18.46
CA GLU A 75 7.76 -13.74 18.23
C GLU A 75 6.84 -12.65 17.66
N LEU A 76 5.73 -13.01 17.01
CA LEU A 76 4.76 -12.07 16.47
C LEU A 76 3.79 -11.53 17.54
N GLN A 77 3.81 -12.09 18.76
CA GLN A 77 2.82 -11.78 19.80
C GLN A 77 2.79 -10.30 20.18
N SER A 78 3.95 -9.65 20.23
CA SER A 78 4.04 -8.22 20.58
C SER A 78 3.43 -7.32 19.53
N ALA A 79 3.68 -7.59 18.24
CA ALA A 79 3.10 -6.82 17.14
C ALA A 79 1.58 -7.03 17.05
N TYR A 80 1.12 -8.27 17.25
CA TYR A 80 -0.31 -8.57 17.32
C TYR A 80 -1.00 -7.86 18.49
N ALA A 81 -0.37 -7.83 19.67
CA ALA A 81 -0.91 -7.10 20.82
C ALA A 81 -1.02 -5.60 20.55
N SER A 82 0.01 -4.98 19.96
CA SER A 82 -0.02 -3.56 19.57
C SER A 82 -1.12 -3.27 18.56
N PHE A 83 -1.27 -4.13 17.56
CA PHE A 83 -2.34 -4.07 16.59
C PHE A 83 -3.72 -4.16 17.25
N MET A 84 -3.92 -5.12 18.18
CA MET A 84 -5.19 -5.29 18.88
C MET A 84 -5.56 -4.09 19.74
N ILE A 85 -4.59 -3.45 20.39
CA ILE A 85 -4.80 -2.24 21.16
C ILE A 85 -5.25 -1.12 20.22
N ALA A 86 -4.51 -0.85 19.15
CA ALA A 86 -4.82 0.21 18.21
C ALA A 86 -6.20 0.02 17.54
N LEU A 87 -6.53 -1.22 17.14
CA LEU A 87 -7.84 -1.54 16.58
C LEU A 87 -8.98 -1.31 17.59
N SER A 88 -8.81 -1.82 18.83
CA SER A 88 -9.83 -1.69 19.86
C SER A 88 -10.07 -0.23 20.25
N ASP A 89 -9.00 0.57 20.31
CA ASP A 89 -9.09 1.99 20.64
C ASP A 89 -9.77 2.79 19.52
N TYR A 90 -9.48 2.47 18.26
CA TYR A 90 -10.14 3.13 17.12
C TYR A 90 -11.62 2.74 17.01
N VAL A 91 -11.95 1.45 17.17
CA VAL A 91 -13.34 0.97 17.17
C VAL A 91 -14.14 1.63 18.30
N ARG A 92 -13.59 1.65 19.52
CA ARG A 92 -14.22 2.31 20.67
C ARG A 92 -14.45 3.80 20.44
N PHE A 93 -13.50 4.48 19.84
CA PHE A 93 -13.62 5.91 19.49
C PHE A 93 -14.81 6.16 18.57
N ILE A 94 -14.97 5.33 17.52
CA ILE A 94 -16.09 5.42 16.58
C ILE A 94 -17.43 5.12 17.29
N GLU A 95 -17.50 4.04 18.07
CA GLU A 95 -18.73 3.59 18.73
C GLU A 95 -19.22 4.59 19.80
N GLN A 96 -18.32 5.22 20.54
CA GLN A 96 -18.71 6.19 21.57
C GLN A 96 -19.34 7.46 21.00
N ASP A 97 -18.95 7.84 19.78
CA ASP A 97 -19.47 9.01 19.07
C ASP A 97 -19.48 10.31 19.93
N TYR A 98 -18.46 10.39 20.82
CA TYR A 98 -18.37 11.44 21.82
C TYR A 98 -18.33 12.84 21.22
N TYR A 99 -17.47 13.03 20.20
CA TYR A 99 -17.30 14.35 19.59
C TYR A 99 -18.53 14.79 18.80
N ALA A 100 -19.21 13.89 18.10
CA ALA A 100 -20.43 14.23 17.38
C ALA A 100 -21.55 14.66 18.34
N LYS A 101 -21.73 13.94 19.46
CA LYS A 101 -22.68 14.32 20.51
C LYS A 101 -22.35 15.67 21.13
N LYS A 102 -21.07 15.93 21.42
CA LYS A 102 -20.62 17.20 22.00
C LYS A 102 -20.76 18.35 21.00
N MET A 103 -20.50 18.12 19.71
CA MET A 103 -20.76 19.13 18.66
C MET A 103 -22.24 19.44 18.48
N ASP A 104 -23.12 18.44 18.54
CA ASP A 104 -24.56 18.65 18.46
C ASP A 104 -25.06 19.52 19.67
N ALA A 105 -24.59 19.22 20.88
CA ALA A 105 -24.88 20.04 22.04
C ALA A 105 -24.35 21.48 21.88
N GLY A 106 -23.12 21.65 21.38
CA GLY A 106 -22.54 22.97 21.11
C GLY A 106 -23.31 23.76 20.05
N LYS A 107 -23.78 23.11 18.97
CA LYS A 107 -24.63 23.74 17.96
C LYS A 107 -25.97 24.22 18.53
N LYS A 108 -26.61 23.45 19.43
CA LYS A 108 -27.84 23.84 20.13
C LYS A 108 -27.60 25.04 21.04
N GLN A 109 -26.50 25.07 21.77
CA GLN A 109 -26.10 26.19 22.59
C GLN A 109 -25.85 27.46 21.76
N LEU A 110 -25.14 27.32 20.62
CA LEU A 110 -24.91 28.43 19.68
C LEU A 110 -26.21 29.00 19.13
N ALA A 111 -27.17 28.15 18.77
CA ALA A 111 -28.51 28.59 18.33
C ALA A 111 -29.25 29.37 19.43
N GLY A 112 -29.16 28.92 20.67
CA GLY A 112 -29.72 29.66 21.84
C GLY A 112 -29.06 31.02 22.01
N GLN A 113 -27.73 31.10 21.90
CA GLN A 113 -26.98 32.36 22.02
C GLN A 113 -27.32 33.36 20.87
N ARG A 114 -27.53 32.87 19.65
CA ARG A 114 -27.99 33.68 18.51
C ARG A 114 -29.40 34.26 18.78
N SER A 115 -30.29 33.44 19.32
CA SER A 115 -31.63 33.90 19.70
C SER A 115 -31.58 34.97 20.80
N TYR A 116 -30.69 34.80 21.79
CA TYR A 116 -30.45 35.80 22.83
C TYR A 116 -29.92 37.12 22.22
N LEU A 117 -28.92 37.07 21.37
CA LEU A 117 -28.39 38.26 20.69
C LEU A 117 -29.51 39.02 19.95
N ASN A 118 -30.34 38.33 19.17
CA ASN A 118 -31.47 38.94 18.48
C ASN A 118 -32.48 39.69 19.43
N LEU A 119 -32.63 39.19 20.67
CA LEU A 119 -33.46 39.89 21.65
C LEU A 119 -32.78 41.16 22.17
N VAL A 120 -31.49 41.08 22.47
CA VAL A 120 -30.69 42.23 22.93
C VAL A 120 -30.58 43.30 21.82
N GLU A 121 -30.43 42.92 20.58
CA GLU A 121 -30.44 43.85 19.42
C GLU A 121 -31.78 44.60 19.33
N ARG A 122 -32.91 43.91 19.52
CA ARG A 122 -34.23 44.55 19.50
C ARG A 122 -34.38 45.52 20.66
N GLU A 123 -33.92 45.14 21.86
CA GLU A 123 -33.93 46.00 23.02
C GLU A 123 -33.10 47.27 22.79
N HIS A 124 -31.88 47.11 22.25
CA HIS A 124 -31.01 48.24 21.90
C HIS A 124 -31.66 49.16 20.87
N THR A 125 -32.32 48.62 19.82
CA THR A 125 -33.01 49.39 18.83
C THR A 125 -34.18 50.18 19.44
N LEU A 126 -34.91 49.64 20.43
CA LEU A 126 -35.96 50.35 21.17
C LEU A 126 -35.39 51.50 21.97
N THR A 127 -34.30 51.29 22.71
CA THR A 127 -33.65 52.31 23.55
C THR A 127 -33.05 53.45 22.67
N GLU A 128 -32.59 53.13 21.46
CA GLU A 128 -32.15 54.15 20.48
C GLU A 128 -33.33 55.06 20.08
N LYS A 129 -34.49 54.48 19.74
CA LYS A 129 -35.71 55.25 19.38
C LYS A 129 -36.22 56.09 20.54
N GLU A 130 -36.18 55.55 21.77
CA GLU A 130 -36.54 56.29 22.97
C GLU A 130 -35.60 57.50 23.21
N MET A 131 -34.28 57.31 23.00
CA MET A 131 -33.32 58.40 23.11
C MET A 131 -33.53 59.45 22.02
N GLU A 132 -33.75 59.05 20.75
CA GLU A 132 -34.07 59.98 19.65
C GLU A 132 -35.33 60.81 19.97
N LEU A 133 -36.38 60.20 20.50
CA LEU A 133 -37.60 60.88 20.91
C LEU A 133 -37.33 61.85 22.07
N ALA A 134 -36.61 61.44 23.10
CA ALA A 134 -36.23 62.29 24.22
C ALA A 134 -35.37 63.48 23.81
N GLN A 135 -34.43 63.26 22.86
CA GLN A 135 -33.61 64.34 22.25
C GLN A 135 -34.50 65.33 21.51
N SER A 136 -35.41 64.87 20.66
CA SER A 136 -36.35 65.76 19.92
C SER A 136 -37.23 66.58 20.85
N MET A 137 -37.68 66.02 21.99
CA MET A 137 -38.43 66.71 23.02
C MET A 137 -37.56 67.80 23.68
N TYR A 138 -36.34 67.44 24.08
CA TYR A 138 -35.38 68.36 24.71
C TYR A 138 -35.05 69.54 23.76
N ASP A 139 -34.79 69.28 22.51
CA ASP A 139 -34.48 70.30 21.50
C ASP A 139 -35.62 71.28 21.31
N ARG A 140 -36.87 70.80 21.23
CA ARG A 140 -38.09 71.65 21.21
C ARG A 140 -38.24 72.46 22.48
N ASP A 141 -38.08 71.85 23.64
CA ASP A 141 -38.20 72.52 24.92
C ASP A 141 -37.09 73.58 25.14
N SER A 142 -35.88 73.35 24.62
CA SER A 142 -34.80 74.34 24.65
C SER A 142 -35.17 75.62 23.85
N ILE A 143 -35.89 75.47 22.72
CA ILE A 143 -36.37 76.61 21.90
C ILE A 143 -37.47 77.35 22.65
N LEU A 144 -38.36 76.65 23.30
CA LEU A 144 -39.43 77.24 24.11
C LEU A 144 -38.88 77.99 25.27
N TYR A 145 -37.90 77.40 26.00
CA TYR A 145 -37.23 78.08 27.12
C TYR A 145 -36.49 79.35 26.66
N ALA A 146 -35.75 79.28 25.56
CA ALA A 146 -35.06 80.45 24.98
C ALA A 146 -36.00 81.60 24.58
N ARG A 147 -37.28 81.29 24.33
CA ARG A 147 -38.35 82.24 24.01
C ARG A 147 -39.14 82.69 25.22
N ASN A 148 -38.69 82.31 26.44
CA ASN A 148 -39.47 82.57 27.72
C ASN A 148 -40.87 81.99 27.73
N ALA A 149 -41.11 80.91 27.01
CA ALA A 149 -42.39 80.20 26.92
C ALA A 149 -42.43 78.92 27.75
N MET A 150 -41.41 78.68 28.60
CA MET A 150 -41.26 77.54 29.51
C MET A 150 -40.53 77.98 30.79
N ILE A 151 -40.93 77.44 31.94
CA ILE A 151 -40.20 77.68 33.20
C ILE A 151 -38.94 76.82 33.34
N VAL A 152 -37.97 77.27 34.13
CA VAL A 152 -36.65 76.59 34.32
C VAL A 152 -36.81 75.15 34.80
N ALA A 153 -37.71 74.92 35.78
CA ALA A 153 -37.93 73.58 36.33
C ALA A 153 -38.39 72.52 35.27
N GLU A 154 -39.31 72.94 34.34
CA GLU A 154 -39.77 72.08 33.27
C GLU A 154 -38.68 71.77 32.24
N PHE A 155 -37.82 72.75 31.91
CA PHE A 155 -36.64 72.58 31.05
C PHE A 155 -35.61 71.68 31.70
N GLU A 156 -35.27 71.83 32.96
CA GLU A 156 -34.40 70.96 33.72
C GLU A 156 -34.91 69.49 33.78
N GLU A 157 -36.23 69.32 33.93
CA GLU A 157 -36.83 67.98 33.87
C GLU A 157 -36.72 67.34 32.49
N SER A 158 -36.89 68.09 31.40
CA SER A 158 -36.71 67.65 30.03
C SER A 158 -35.27 67.23 29.79
N GLY A 159 -34.29 68.03 30.29
CA GLY A 159 -32.88 67.69 30.20
C GLY A 159 -32.50 66.43 31.01
N SER A 160 -33.10 66.26 32.17
CA SER A 160 -32.90 65.05 33.03
C SER A 160 -33.43 63.80 32.34
N ARG A 161 -34.59 63.87 31.68
CA ARG A 161 -35.19 62.78 30.91
C ARG A 161 -34.31 62.40 29.71
N TYR A 162 -33.78 63.37 28.97
CA TYR A 162 -32.83 63.13 27.89
C TYR A 162 -31.56 62.46 28.37
N LEU A 163 -30.92 62.93 29.43
CA LEU A 163 -29.72 62.32 29.99
C LEU A 163 -29.98 60.91 30.51
N GLN A 164 -31.17 60.63 31.05
CA GLN A 164 -31.54 59.27 31.46
C GLN A 164 -31.68 58.34 30.26
N SER A 165 -32.35 58.76 29.17
CA SER A 165 -32.51 57.95 27.95
C SER A 165 -31.15 57.70 27.30
N LEU A 166 -30.23 58.67 27.31
CA LEU A 166 -28.88 58.50 26.83
C LEU A 166 -28.10 57.42 27.60
N ARG A 167 -28.19 57.45 28.95
CA ARG A 167 -27.57 56.40 29.80
C ARG A 167 -28.17 55.04 29.55
N THR A 168 -29.48 54.93 29.36
CA THR A 168 -30.15 53.66 29.04
C THR A 168 -29.67 53.11 27.71
N ARG A 169 -29.54 53.94 26.68
CA ARG A 169 -29.01 53.56 25.39
C ARG A 169 -27.54 53.07 25.49
N GLU A 170 -26.67 53.77 26.22
CA GLU A 170 -25.29 53.37 26.43
C GLU A 170 -25.17 52.01 27.16
N THR A 171 -26.04 51.80 28.19
CA THR A 171 -26.08 50.51 28.91
C THR A 171 -26.54 49.38 28.00
N SER A 172 -27.60 49.62 27.20
CA SER A 172 -28.07 48.60 26.24
C SER A 172 -27.02 48.30 25.14
N GLY A 173 -26.22 49.30 24.70
CA GLY A 173 -25.13 49.11 23.78
C GLY A 173 -24.01 48.25 24.36
N MET A 174 -23.68 48.43 25.64
CA MET A 174 -22.71 47.55 26.32
C MET A 174 -23.23 46.11 26.43
N SER A 175 -24.53 45.92 26.69
CA SER A 175 -25.16 44.59 26.73
C SER A 175 -25.16 43.91 25.37
N LEU A 176 -25.37 44.66 24.29
CA LEU A 176 -25.28 44.18 22.91
C LEU A 176 -23.84 43.67 22.59
N LEU A 177 -22.84 44.52 22.87
CA LEU A 177 -21.44 44.16 22.65
C LEU A 177 -21.05 42.89 23.43
N GLN A 178 -21.52 42.78 24.69
CA GLN A 178 -21.27 41.60 25.51
C GLN A 178 -21.92 40.35 24.94
N ALA A 179 -23.14 40.43 24.40
CA ALA A 179 -23.83 39.32 23.77
C ALA A 179 -23.13 38.87 22.47
N GLU A 180 -22.65 39.82 21.66
CA GLU A 180 -21.85 39.55 20.47
C GLU A 180 -20.52 38.84 20.81
N MET A 181 -19.82 39.32 21.84
CA MET A 181 -18.57 38.67 22.30
C MET A 181 -18.80 37.26 22.78
N GLN A 182 -19.90 37.00 23.51
CA GLN A 182 -20.26 35.66 23.96
C GLN A 182 -20.60 34.72 22.81
N LEU A 183 -21.32 35.22 21.78
CA LEU A 183 -21.61 34.45 20.57
C LEU A 183 -20.34 34.07 19.87
N LYS A 184 -19.45 35.02 19.65
CA LYS A 184 -18.15 34.80 18.98
C LYS A 184 -17.30 33.76 19.72
N GLN A 185 -17.20 33.88 21.05
CA GLN A 185 -16.50 32.91 21.90
C GLN A 185 -17.09 31.50 21.75
N GLN A 186 -18.41 31.38 21.68
CA GLN A 186 -19.05 30.08 21.48
C GLN A 186 -18.79 29.49 20.07
N GLU A 187 -18.73 30.34 19.03
CA GLU A 187 -18.34 29.93 17.68
C GLU A 187 -16.90 29.43 17.63
N GLU A 188 -15.97 30.12 18.27
CA GLU A 188 -14.56 29.70 18.40
C GLU A 188 -14.44 28.35 19.15
N ASN A 189 -15.13 28.20 20.27
CA ASN A 189 -15.15 26.94 21.02
C ASN A 189 -15.64 25.76 20.18
N LEU A 190 -16.66 25.98 19.33
CA LEU A 190 -17.20 24.95 18.46
C LEU A 190 -16.22 24.59 17.33
N LEU A 191 -15.52 25.58 16.79
CA LEU A 191 -14.46 25.37 15.78
C LEU A 191 -13.31 24.56 16.37
N ASP A 192 -12.83 24.93 17.56
CA ASP A 192 -11.77 24.21 18.28
C ASP A 192 -12.15 22.77 18.58
N LEU A 193 -13.40 22.54 18.98
CA LEU A 193 -13.93 21.20 19.21
C LEU A 193 -13.92 20.37 17.92
N GLY A 194 -14.29 20.97 16.78
CA GLY A 194 -14.22 20.33 15.48
C GLY A 194 -12.80 19.93 15.08
N LYS A 195 -11.85 20.83 15.34
CA LYS A 195 -10.43 20.56 15.09
C LYS A 195 -9.92 19.43 16.00
N GLN A 196 -10.23 19.46 17.29
CA GLN A 196 -9.85 18.40 18.22
C GLN A 196 -10.42 17.04 17.81
N ALA A 197 -11.67 16.98 17.34
CA ALA A 197 -12.29 15.76 16.85
C ALA A 197 -11.55 15.18 15.65
N TYR A 198 -11.21 16.04 14.71
CA TYR A 198 -10.46 15.66 13.51
C TYR A 198 -9.05 15.16 13.85
N ASP A 199 -8.30 15.92 14.65
CA ASP A 199 -6.93 15.57 15.03
C ASP A 199 -6.88 14.22 15.78
N GLU A 200 -7.84 14.00 16.71
CA GLU A 200 -7.94 12.75 17.47
C GLU A 200 -8.26 11.56 16.57
N GLU A 201 -9.20 11.73 15.62
CA GLU A 201 -9.50 10.68 14.63
C GLU A 201 -8.29 10.34 13.76
N GLN A 202 -7.59 11.36 13.25
CA GLN A 202 -6.40 11.14 12.42
C GLN A 202 -5.27 10.46 13.18
N ASN A 203 -5.05 10.82 14.43
CA ASN A 203 -4.04 10.19 15.27
C ASN A 203 -4.33 8.70 15.48
N ARG A 204 -5.56 8.34 15.86
CA ARG A 204 -5.95 6.93 16.07
C ARG A 204 -5.89 6.13 14.79
N ARG A 205 -6.29 6.74 13.67
CA ARG A 205 -6.20 6.12 12.36
C ARG A 205 -4.75 5.85 11.94
N LEU A 206 -3.84 6.79 12.23
CA LEU A 206 -2.41 6.65 11.96
C LEU A 206 -1.79 5.57 12.86
N GLU A 207 -2.12 5.53 14.14
CA GLU A 207 -1.68 4.49 15.07
C GLU A 207 -2.10 3.09 14.59
N LEU A 208 -3.36 2.94 14.20
CA LEU A 208 -3.86 1.68 13.65
C LEU A 208 -3.13 1.30 12.36
N LYS A 209 -2.95 2.25 11.45
CA LYS A 209 -2.21 2.02 10.20
C LYS A 209 -0.78 1.53 10.46
N ASN A 210 -0.05 2.21 11.35
CA ASN A 210 1.31 1.84 11.70
C ASN A 210 1.37 0.44 12.32
N ALA A 211 0.41 0.10 13.18
CA ALA A 211 0.32 -1.21 13.79
C ALA A 211 0.01 -2.33 12.77
N ILE A 212 -0.84 -2.06 11.77
CA ILE A 212 -1.12 -2.96 10.64
C ILE A 212 0.17 -3.20 9.84
N GLU A 213 0.85 -2.14 9.41
CA GLU A 213 2.08 -2.24 8.62
C GLU A 213 3.18 -3.02 9.35
N GLN A 214 3.34 -2.76 10.65
CA GLN A 214 4.30 -3.48 11.49
C GLN A 214 3.94 -4.97 11.59
N LEU A 215 2.68 -5.31 11.81
CA LEU A 215 2.24 -6.70 11.89
C LEU A 215 2.42 -7.42 10.55
N GLN A 216 2.06 -6.80 9.43
CA GLN A 216 2.25 -7.36 8.09
C GLN A 216 3.73 -7.59 7.75
N ALA A 217 4.61 -6.65 8.11
CA ALA A 217 6.05 -6.81 7.93
C ALA A 217 6.60 -8.01 8.73
N GLN A 218 6.15 -8.18 9.97
CA GLN A 218 6.57 -9.31 10.80
C GLN A 218 5.99 -10.64 10.31
N LEU A 219 4.74 -10.68 9.86
CA LEU A 219 4.14 -11.88 9.24
C LEU A 219 4.91 -12.28 7.98
N SER A 220 5.28 -11.32 7.14
CA SER A 220 6.11 -11.57 5.95
C SER A 220 7.50 -12.11 6.32
N SER A 221 8.13 -11.53 7.33
CA SER A 221 9.44 -12.00 7.84
C SER A 221 9.34 -13.42 8.39
N TRP A 222 8.31 -13.71 9.17
CA TRP A 222 8.06 -15.05 9.70
C TRP A 222 7.86 -16.07 8.56
N ALA A 223 7.02 -15.74 7.59
CA ALA A 223 6.77 -16.62 6.43
C ALA A 223 8.06 -16.89 5.63
N GLN A 224 8.90 -15.86 5.43
CA GLN A 224 10.18 -16.02 4.74
C GLN A 224 11.17 -16.88 5.50
N ASN A 225 11.19 -16.80 6.83
CA ASN A 225 12.17 -17.50 7.66
C ASN A 225 11.78 -18.95 7.94
N TYR A 226 10.49 -19.23 8.11
CA TYR A 226 10.05 -20.52 8.64
C TYR A 226 9.16 -21.31 7.67
N LEU A 227 8.48 -20.68 6.72
CA LEU A 227 7.53 -21.34 5.83
C LEU A 227 8.15 -21.61 4.46
N PHE A 228 8.14 -22.86 4.03
CA PHE A 228 8.48 -23.22 2.65
C PHE A 228 7.24 -23.15 1.79
N SER A 229 7.30 -22.41 0.70
CA SER A 229 6.23 -22.32 -0.30
C SER A 229 6.78 -22.47 -1.71
N SER A 230 6.00 -23.03 -2.60
CA SER A 230 6.38 -23.18 -4.00
C SER A 230 6.21 -21.86 -4.76
N PRO A 231 7.25 -21.34 -5.44
CA PRO A 231 7.12 -20.14 -6.26
C PRO A 231 6.46 -20.41 -7.62
N ILE A 232 6.37 -21.67 -8.05
CA ILE A 232 5.86 -22.07 -9.38
C ILE A 232 4.95 -23.30 -9.28
N TYR A 233 4.13 -23.51 -10.31
CA TYR A 233 3.43 -24.80 -10.50
C TYR A 233 4.41 -25.84 -11.05
N GLY A 234 4.41 -27.03 -10.45
CA GLY A 234 5.28 -28.10 -10.89
C GLY A 234 5.36 -29.31 -9.97
N LYS A 235 6.29 -30.22 -10.25
CA LYS A 235 6.53 -31.42 -9.45
C LYS A 235 7.64 -31.18 -8.45
N ILE A 236 7.38 -31.45 -7.17
CA ILE A 236 8.35 -31.27 -6.09
C ILE A 236 9.31 -32.45 -5.98
N THR A 237 10.57 -32.16 -5.75
CA THR A 237 11.60 -33.15 -5.43
C THR A 237 12.30 -32.74 -4.12
N PHE A 238 12.37 -33.67 -3.17
CA PHE A 238 13.06 -33.47 -1.91
C PHE A 238 14.58 -33.65 -2.13
N MET A 239 15.38 -32.70 -1.66
CA MET A 239 16.83 -32.75 -1.83
C MET A 239 17.54 -33.27 -0.58
N THR A 240 17.42 -32.57 0.53
CA THR A 240 18.13 -32.85 1.79
C THR A 240 17.21 -33.33 2.89
N VAL A 241 15.91 -33.03 2.80
CA VAL A 241 14.91 -33.38 3.81
C VAL A 241 14.03 -34.50 3.32
N TRP A 242 13.91 -35.57 4.09
CA TRP A 242 13.11 -36.76 3.78
C TRP A 242 11.99 -37.02 4.80
N SER A 243 12.09 -36.41 5.99
CA SER A 243 11.17 -36.65 7.08
C SER A 243 11.04 -35.47 8.05
N ARG A 244 9.97 -35.45 8.83
CA ARG A 244 9.79 -34.55 9.98
C ARG A 244 10.93 -34.71 11.00
N ASN A 245 11.18 -33.68 11.79
CA ASN A 245 12.23 -33.60 12.82
C ASN A 245 13.68 -33.62 12.29
N GLN A 246 13.88 -33.55 10.98
CA GLN A 246 15.22 -33.42 10.40
C GLN A 246 15.69 -31.95 10.48
N ASN A 247 16.98 -31.77 10.80
CA ASN A 247 17.59 -30.45 10.87
C ASN A 247 17.94 -29.94 9.46
N VAL A 248 17.74 -28.64 9.22
CA VAL A 248 18.19 -27.92 8.04
C VAL A 248 19.09 -26.76 8.43
N GLN A 249 20.04 -26.43 7.56
CA GLN A 249 20.95 -25.30 7.72
C GLN A 249 20.49 -24.11 6.86
N SER A 250 20.80 -22.90 7.29
CA SER A 250 20.54 -21.72 6.47
C SER A 250 21.33 -21.79 5.16
N GLY A 251 20.67 -21.50 4.02
CA GLY A 251 21.25 -21.59 2.68
C GLY A 251 21.17 -22.99 2.06
N GLU A 252 20.72 -24.00 2.77
CA GLU A 252 20.59 -25.36 2.27
C GLU A 252 19.37 -25.48 1.34
N THR A 253 19.54 -26.14 0.18
CA THR A 253 18.44 -26.43 -0.75
C THR A 253 17.60 -27.58 -0.20
N VAL A 254 16.40 -27.30 0.24
CA VAL A 254 15.47 -28.27 0.86
C VAL A 254 14.64 -28.96 -0.21
N PHE A 255 14.05 -28.17 -1.12
CA PHE A 255 13.18 -28.66 -2.18
C PHE A 255 13.58 -28.06 -3.52
N VAL A 256 13.25 -28.81 -4.59
CA VAL A 256 13.29 -28.31 -5.97
C VAL A 256 11.96 -28.57 -6.60
N VAL A 257 11.35 -27.52 -7.18
CA VAL A 257 10.11 -27.67 -7.95
C VAL A 257 10.44 -27.56 -9.42
N GLN A 258 10.15 -28.64 -10.14
CA GLN A 258 10.32 -28.70 -11.59
C GLN A 258 9.01 -28.32 -12.25
N PRO A 259 8.99 -27.35 -13.19
CA PRO A 259 7.77 -27.00 -13.91
C PRO A 259 7.27 -28.24 -14.70
N SER A 260 5.95 -28.43 -14.78
CA SER A 260 5.38 -29.49 -15.59
C SER A 260 5.65 -29.29 -17.07
N GLU A 261 5.57 -30.38 -17.86
CA GLU A 261 6.00 -30.46 -19.26
C GLU A 261 5.37 -29.45 -20.23
N ASP A 262 4.29 -28.77 -19.85
CA ASP A 262 3.65 -27.72 -20.67
C ASP A 262 4.37 -26.34 -20.63
N SER A 263 5.44 -26.18 -19.88
CA SER A 263 6.22 -24.96 -19.90
C SER A 263 7.13 -24.95 -21.12
N LYS A 264 7.04 -23.88 -21.95
CA LYS A 264 7.92 -23.65 -23.10
C LYS A 264 9.38 -23.78 -22.67
N VAL A 265 10.08 -24.76 -23.28
CA VAL A 265 11.51 -24.93 -23.05
C VAL A 265 12.24 -23.75 -23.69
N ILE A 266 13.03 -23.04 -22.91
CA ILE A 266 13.83 -21.89 -23.36
C ILE A 266 15.30 -22.25 -23.18
N GLY A 267 16.09 -22.10 -24.25
CA GLY A 267 17.52 -22.18 -24.18
C GLY A 267 18.13 -20.82 -23.82
N LYS A 268 19.12 -20.78 -22.91
CA LYS A 268 19.93 -19.59 -22.66
C LYS A 268 21.35 -19.90 -23.07
N ALA A 269 21.88 -19.14 -24.06
CA ALA A 269 23.23 -19.29 -24.55
C ALA A 269 24.09 -18.08 -24.21
N LYS A 270 25.35 -18.29 -23.88
CA LYS A 270 26.36 -17.25 -23.71
C LYS A 270 27.07 -17.03 -25.05
N LEU A 271 26.92 -15.82 -25.60
CA LEU A 271 27.51 -15.43 -26.88
C LEU A 271 28.77 -14.57 -26.67
N PRO A 272 29.94 -14.95 -27.16
CA PRO A 272 31.15 -14.13 -27.09
C PRO A 272 30.98 -12.78 -27.82
N LEU A 273 31.66 -11.75 -27.32
CA LEU A 273 31.63 -10.41 -27.89
C LEU A 273 32.07 -10.42 -29.37
N GLN A 274 33.06 -11.26 -29.68
CA GLN A 274 33.58 -11.40 -31.04
C GLN A 274 32.56 -12.08 -31.97
N GLY A 275 32.01 -11.34 -32.93
CA GLY A 275 31.00 -11.82 -33.86
C GLY A 275 29.54 -11.61 -33.43
N SER A 276 29.29 -11.12 -32.21
CA SER A 276 27.94 -10.87 -31.68
C SER A 276 27.11 -9.91 -32.54
N GLY A 277 27.75 -8.90 -33.17
CA GLY A 277 27.07 -7.93 -34.04
C GLY A 277 26.44 -8.53 -35.33
N LYS A 278 26.67 -9.81 -35.61
CA LYS A 278 26.07 -10.53 -36.75
C LYS A 278 24.83 -11.34 -36.35
N VAL A 279 24.61 -11.51 -35.06
CA VAL A 279 23.47 -12.26 -34.52
C VAL A 279 22.23 -11.36 -34.46
N GLN A 280 21.13 -11.85 -35.00
CA GLN A 280 19.85 -11.13 -35.05
C GLN A 280 18.74 -12.01 -34.53
N VAL A 281 17.73 -11.36 -33.97
CA VAL A 281 16.47 -12.00 -33.53
C VAL A 281 15.83 -12.69 -34.74
N GLY A 282 15.38 -13.91 -34.54
CA GLY A 282 14.73 -14.71 -35.56
C GLY A 282 15.67 -15.68 -36.30
N GLN A 283 16.98 -15.63 -36.09
CA GLN A 283 17.92 -16.57 -36.72
C GLN A 283 17.73 -17.98 -36.16
N LYS A 284 17.95 -18.98 -37.02
CA LYS A 284 17.91 -20.41 -36.68
C LYS A 284 19.12 -20.78 -35.82
N VAL A 285 18.89 -21.66 -34.86
CA VAL A 285 19.94 -22.17 -33.98
C VAL A 285 19.91 -23.68 -33.97
N HIS A 286 21.04 -24.33 -34.13
CA HIS A 286 21.20 -25.77 -33.94
C HIS A 286 21.87 -25.99 -32.58
N ILE A 287 21.22 -26.73 -31.70
CA ILE A 287 21.70 -26.98 -30.33
C ILE A 287 22.09 -28.44 -30.22
N ARG A 288 23.39 -28.67 -29.98
CA ARG A 288 23.94 -30.00 -29.68
C ARG A 288 24.07 -30.13 -28.18
N MET A 289 23.50 -31.20 -27.63
CA MET A 289 23.48 -31.44 -26.19
C MET A 289 24.70 -32.27 -25.76
N ASP A 290 25.40 -31.82 -24.72
CA ASP A 290 26.66 -32.47 -24.27
C ASP A 290 26.43 -33.91 -23.79
N ASN A 291 25.28 -34.21 -23.21
CA ASN A 291 24.93 -35.56 -22.72
C ASN A 291 24.34 -36.48 -23.81
N TYR A 292 24.13 -36.00 -25.03
CA TYR A 292 23.50 -36.75 -26.12
C TYR A 292 24.35 -36.55 -27.38
N PRO A 293 25.25 -37.52 -27.75
CA PRO A 293 26.12 -37.39 -28.88
C PRO A 293 25.38 -37.06 -30.19
N ASP A 294 25.85 -36.06 -30.91
CA ASP A 294 25.19 -35.53 -32.10
C ASP A 294 25.15 -36.56 -33.27
N GLN A 295 26.09 -37.48 -33.29
CA GLN A 295 26.10 -38.60 -34.27
C GLN A 295 24.93 -39.56 -34.09
N GLU A 296 24.44 -39.72 -32.83
CA GLU A 296 23.37 -40.65 -32.50
C GLU A 296 22.02 -39.95 -32.32
N PHE A 297 22.02 -38.78 -31.70
CA PHE A 297 20.81 -38.03 -31.35
C PHE A 297 20.51 -36.86 -32.29
N GLY A 298 21.53 -36.35 -33.01
CA GLY A 298 21.40 -35.17 -33.84
C GLY A 298 21.42 -33.87 -33.00
N TYR A 299 20.73 -32.85 -33.49
CA TYR A 299 20.62 -31.54 -32.84
C TYR A 299 19.15 -31.13 -32.67
N VAL A 300 18.89 -30.27 -31.69
CA VAL A 300 17.59 -29.63 -31.48
C VAL A 300 17.53 -28.31 -32.23
N ARG A 301 16.39 -28.00 -32.84
CA ARG A 301 16.17 -26.76 -33.60
C ARG A 301 15.63 -25.67 -32.68
N GLY A 302 16.29 -24.52 -32.67
CA GLY A 302 15.88 -23.34 -31.98
C GLY A 302 15.83 -22.11 -32.88
N LYS A 303 15.33 -21.01 -32.31
CA LYS A 303 15.30 -19.69 -32.92
C LYS A 303 15.70 -18.63 -31.92
N VAL A 304 16.53 -17.68 -32.30
CA VAL A 304 16.87 -16.53 -31.41
C VAL A 304 15.63 -15.72 -31.15
N GLU A 305 15.24 -15.60 -29.89
CA GLU A 305 14.10 -14.82 -29.42
C GLU A 305 14.52 -13.42 -28.94
N SER A 306 15.58 -13.37 -28.13
CA SER A 306 16.12 -12.10 -27.64
C SER A 306 17.64 -12.17 -27.45
N ILE A 307 18.28 -10.99 -27.46
CA ILE A 307 19.71 -10.83 -27.17
C ILE A 307 19.80 -9.72 -26.11
N SER A 308 20.53 -9.98 -25.02
CA SER A 308 20.72 -8.97 -23.98
C SER A 308 21.45 -7.74 -24.55
N PRO A 309 21.00 -6.52 -24.28
CA PRO A 309 21.66 -5.31 -24.78
C PRO A 309 22.97 -5.00 -24.05
N VAL A 310 23.20 -5.62 -22.89
CA VAL A 310 24.39 -5.40 -22.05
C VAL A 310 25.10 -6.73 -21.84
N PRO A 311 26.44 -6.79 -22.01
CA PRO A 311 27.22 -8.01 -21.71
C PRO A 311 27.25 -8.26 -20.18
N THR A 312 27.44 -9.51 -19.81
CA THR A 312 27.70 -9.92 -18.43
C THR A 312 29.09 -9.43 -17.97
N GLU A 313 29.38 -9.54 -16.67
CA GLU A 313 30.74 -9.24 -16.12
C GLU A 313 31.86 -10.03 -16.81
N GLU A 314 31.55 -11.18 -17.38
CA GLU A 314 32.47 -12.02 -18.16
C GLU A 314 32.63 -11.53 -19.60
N GLY A 315 31.97 -10.44 -20.03
CA GLY A 315 32.03 -9.92 -21.40
C GLY A 315 31.24 -10.76 -22.42
N LEU A 316 30.24 -11.51 -22.00
CA LEU A 316 29.41 -12.36 -22.83
C LEU A 316 27.97 -11.81 -22.91
N TYR A 317 27.36 -11.83 -24.09
CA TYR A 317 25.94 -11.54 -24.25
C TYR A 317 25.11 -12.79 -23.94
N VAL A 318 23.93 -12.58 -23.31
CA VAL A 318 22.96 -13.65 -23.09
C VAL A 318 21.96 -13.64 -24.25
N VAL A 319 21.85 -14.79 -24.93
CA VAL A 319 20.91 -15.02 -26.03
C VAL A 319 19.83 -15.98 -25.53
N GLU A 320 18.56 -15.58 -25.62
CA GLU A 320 17.42 -16.46 -25.37
C GLU A 320 17.00 -17.13 -26.68
N ILE A 321 16.83 -18.44 -26.63
CA ILE A 321 16.51 -19.28 -27.76
C ILE A 321 15.20 -20.00 -27.46
N VAL A 322 14.19 -19.76 -28.27
CA VAL A 322 12.95 -20.53 -28.22
C VAL A 322 13.09 -21.81 -28.98
N LEU A 323 12.52 -22.89 -28.46
CA LEU A 323 12.50 -24.21 -29.09
C LEU A 323 11.08 -24.52 -29.58
N PRO A 324 10.69 -24.19 -30.82
CA PRO A 324 9.32 -24.32 -31.29
C PRO A 324 8.81 -25.78 -31.28
N GLU A 325 9.72 -26.72 -31.52
CA GLU A 325 9.44 -28.17 -31.54
C GLU A 325 9.81 -28.84 -30.18
N GLY A 326 10.01 -28.01 -29.10
CA GLY A 326 10.49 -28.53 -27.83
C GLY A 326 11.85 -29.19 -27.94
N LEU A 327 12.07 -30.30 -27.24
CA LEU A 327 13.34 -31.08 -27.29
C LEU A 327 13.30 -32.21 -28.32
N HIS A 328 12.61 -32.03 -29.45
CA HIS A 328 12.67 -32.95 -30.59
C HIS A 328 13.91 -32.70 -31.41
N THR A 329 14.69 -33.75 -31.67
CA THR A 329 15.89 -33.66 -32.49
C THR A 329 15.55 -33.84 -33.98
N ASN A 330 16.51 -33.41 -34.84
CA ASN A 330 16.37 -33.60 -36.29
C ASN A 330 16.35 -35.08 -36.73
N TYR A 331 16.70 -36.02 -35.84
CA TYR A 331 16.57 -37.48 -36.07
C TYR A 331 15.26 -38.06 -35.54
N GLY A 332 14.33 -37.21 -35.11
CA GLY A 332 13.00 -37.64 -34.62
C GLY A 332 12.99 -38.22 -33.19
N LYS A 333 14.10 -38.08 -32.46
CA LYS A 333 14.16 -38.50 -31.05
C LYS A 333 13.70 -37.36 -30.14
N THR A 334 12.97 -37.70 -29.07
CA THR A 334 12.58 -36.74 -28.04
C THR A 334 13.50 -36.87 -26.83
N LEU A 335 14.15 -35.77 -26.44
CA LEU A 335 15.01 -35.74 -25.27
C LEU A 335 14.16 -35.47 -24.00
N PRO A 336 14.48 -36.14 -22.87
CA PRO A 336 13.72 -35.95 -21.65
C PRO A 336 13.95 -34.56 -21.06
N THR A 337 12.86 -33.90 -20.66
CA THR A 337 12.81 -32.54 -20.02
C THR A 337 13.18 -32.53 -18.53
N LEU A 338 13.44 -33.68 -17.94
CA LEU A 338 13.62 -33.86 -16.50
C LEU A 338 14.96 -33.35 -15.92
N ARG A 339 15.86 -32.82 -16.74
CA ARG A 339 17.19 -32.37 -16.30
C ARG A 339 17.56 -31.04 -16.97
N GLU A 340 18.37 -30.25 -16.29
CA GLU A 340 19.08 -29.16 -16.95
C GLU A 340 20.02 -29.75 -18.02
N LEU A 341 19.77 -29.39 -19.26
CA LEU A 341 20.58 -29.84 -20.39
C LEU A 341 21.58 -28.75 -20.71
N LYS A 342 22.87 -29.13 -20.82
CA LYS A 342 23.93 -28.26 -21.29
C LYS A 342 24.29 -28.66 -22.71
N GLY A 343 24.76 -27.69 -23.50
CA GLY A 343 25.12 -27.95 -24.88
C GLY A 343 25.72 -26.75 -25.58
N THR A 344 26.08 -26.97 -26.83
CA THR A 344 26.64 -25.93 -27.70
C THR A 344 25.57 -25.50 -28.72
N ALA A 345 25.36 -24.18 -28.83
CA ALA A 345 24.41 -23.58 -29.75
C ALA A 345 25.12 -22.94 -30.93
N ASP A 346 24.87 -23.44 -32.13
CA ASP A 346 25.41 -22.89 -33.40
C ASP A 346 24.33 -21.99 -34.03
N ILE A 347 24.53 -20.67 -34.02
CA ILE A 347 23.63 -19.70 -34.63
C ILE A 347 23.97 -19.57 -36.11
N ILE A 348 22.97 -19.79 -36.98
CA ILE A 348 23.12 -19.71 -38.42
C ILE A 348 22.96 -18.25 -38.84
N LEU A 349 24.10 -17.63 -39.20
CA LEU A 349 24.18 -16.19 -39.44
C LEU A 349 23.57 -15.72 -40.78
N ALA A 350 23.65 -16.51 -41.83
CA ALA A 350 23.01 -16.30 -43.14
C ALA A 350 23.20 -17.51 -44.05
N ASP A 351 22.20 -17.82 -44.92
CA ASP A 351 22.40 -18.67 -46.10
C ASP A 351 23.15 -17.85 -47.15
N ARG A 352 24.50 -17.82 -47.06
CA ARG A 352 25.31 -17.28 -48.16
C ARG A 352 25.52 -18.36 -49.20
N ASN A 353 25.14 -18.08 -50.46
CA ASN A 353 25.42 -18.94 -51.58
C ASN A 353 26.93 -19.20 -51.70
N VAL A 354 27.32 -20.43 -52.02
CA VAL A 354 28.73 -20.86 -52.18
C VAL A 354 29.49 -19.98 -53.18
N LEU A 355 28.78 -19.43 -54.17
CA LEU A 355 29.32 -18.47 -55.15
C LEU A 355 29.71 -17.11 -54.50
N GLU A 356 28.98 -16.59 -53.54
CA GLU A 356 29.35 -15.36 -52.83
C GLU A 356 30.60 -15.55 -51.95
N ARG A 357 30.81 -16.75 -51.42
CA ARG A 357 31.99 -17.08 -50.61
C ARG A 357 33.27 -17.15 -51.43
N LEU A 358 33.18 -17.57 -52.73
CA LEU A 358 34.29 -17.62 -53.68
C LEU A 358 34.63 -16.22 -54.25
N LEU A 359 33.64 -15.34 -54.36
CA LEU A 359 33.82 -13.99 -54.94
C LEU A 359 34.10 -12.90 -53.87
N ALA A 360 33.87 -13.15 -52.55
CA ALA A 360 34.15 -12.22 -51.49
C ALA A 360 35.59 -11.72 -51.37
N PRO A 361 36.67 -12.55 -51.61
CA PRO A 361 38.03 -12.05 -51.62
C PRO A 361 38.35 -11.16 -52.82
N LEU A 362 37.67 -11.36 -53.98
CA LEU A 362 37.84 -10.54 -55.17
C LEU A 362 37.23 -9.14 -55.05
N ARG A 363 36.14 -8.99 -54.29
CA ARG A 363 35.56 -7.68 -54.02
C ARG A 363 36.42 -6.79 -53.09
N LYS A 364 37.19 -7.39 -52.19
CA LYS A 364 38.15 -6.67 -51.36
C LYS A 364 39.33 -6.09 -52.11
N ILE A 365 39.66 -6.65 -53.28
CA ILE A 365 40.78 -6.19 -54.11
C ILE A 365 40.34 -4.97 -54.95
N VAL A 366 39.04 -4.88 -55.29
CA VAL A 366 38.52 -3.78 -56.13
C VAL A 366 38.16 -2.53 -55.27
N GLU A 367 37.86 -2.66 -53.95
CA GLU A 367 37.57 -1.54 -53.04
C GLU A 367 38.82 -0.87 -52.42
N TYR A 368 40.05 -1.30 -52.81
CA TYR A 368 41.32 -0.70 -52.36
C TYR A 368 41.97 0.21 -53.39
N GLU A 369 41.29 0.52 -54.52
CA GLU A 369 41.79 1.42 -55.58
C GLU A 369 40.90 2.70 -55.78
N ASP A 370 40.14 3.12 -54.72
CA ASP A 370 39.55 4.49 -54.73
C ASP A 370 39.97 5.28 -53.48
#